data_4f2f98efe805b8c454502867c7801414
#
_entry.id   4f2f98efe805b8c454502867c7801414
#
_cell.length_a   1.000
_cell.length_b   1.000
_cell.length_c   1.000
_cell.angle_alpha   90.00
_cell.angle_beta   90.00
_cell.angle_gamma   90.00
#
_symmetry.space_group_name_H-M   'P 1'
#
loop_
_entity.id
_entity.type
_entity.pdbx_description
1 polymer ?
#
loop_
_entity_poly.entity_id
_entity_poly.type
_entity_poly.pdbx_seq_one_letter_code
_entity_poly.pdbx_strand_id
1 'polypeptide(L)'
;MSSAAKQDYSRTAFTEEIIKDALLTLLKKKNYMDITITDICRQACISRGTFYSHFKNIREIIDLLFDDALKQIGNIPLQTLCHPLDNSNEGLPLCGFLRKNKRYQPLFFSDQLYIYAVQRTVASLRKGFLSVMKDKTDLDEDLLEDLLYYQIMGCMSICKRHINVSDDEWNRRKCNVDIFLKQGFGNLSTTKPKVNG
;
A
#
# COMPACT_ATOMS: atom_id res chain seq x y z
N MET A 1 12.98 13.01 -29.56
CA MET A 1 13.24 11.57 -29.34
C MET A 1 12.80 10.83 -30.58
N SER A 2 13.69 9.99 -31.17
CA SER A 2 13.47 9.24 -32.42
C SER A 2 12.32 8.21 -32.23
N SER A 3 11.58 7.91 -33.31
CA SER A 3 10.51 6.88 -33.33
C SER A 3 10.99 5.52 -32.84
N ALA A 4 12.24 5.14 -33.15
CA ALA A 4 12.87 3.90 -32.67
C ALA A 4 13.04 3.87 -31.15
N ALA A 5 13.43 4.98 -30.50
CA ALA A 5 13.57 5.07 -29.03
C ALA A 5 12.22 4.99 -28.32
N LYS A 6 11.14 5.54 -28.91
CA LYS A 6 9.77 5.38 -28.38
C LYS A 6 9.27 3.94 -28.47
N GLN A 7 9.60 3.24 -29.55
CA GLN A 7 9.16 1.86 -29.76
C GLN A 7 9.92 0.89 -28.88
N ASP A 8 11.19 1.13 -28.59
CA ASP A 8 12.02 0.33 -27.68
C ASP A 8 11.58 0.53 -26.22
N TYR A 9 11.32 1.77 -25.81
CA TYR A 9 10.75 2.07 -24.48
C TYR A 9 9.40 1.40 -24.26
N SER A 10 8.54 1.35 -25.27
CA SER A 10 7.24 0.67 -25.20
C SER A 10 7.39 -0.85 -25.03
N ARG A 11 8.35 -1.49 -25.70
CA ARG A 11 8.63 -2.93 -25.59
C ARG A 11 9.20 -3.28 -24.20
N THR A 12 10.13 -2.49 -23.70
CA THR A 12 10.73 -2.65 -22.37
C THR A 12 9.66 -2.58 -21.29
N ALA A 13 8.83 -1.53 -21.28
CA ALA A 13 7.75 -1.36 -20.33
C ALA A 13 6.72 -2.50 -20.39
N PHE A 14 6.38 -2.98 -21.58
CA PHE A 14 5.47 -4.11 -21.77
C PHE A 14 6.04 -5.41 -21.19
N THR A 15 7.32 -5.69 -21.40
CA THR A 15 7.99 -6.87 -20.85
C THR A 15 8.05 -6.83 -19.33
N GLU A 16 8.35 -5.67 -18.75
CA GLU A 16 8.34 -5.47 -17.29
C GLU A 16 6.97 -5.75 -16.69
N GLU A 17 5.89 -5.26 -17.30
CA GLU A 17 4.53 -5.53 -16.83
C GLU A 17 4.18 -7.03 -16.90
N ILE A 18 4.56 -7.74 -17.95
CA ILE A 18 4.37 -9.21 -18.04
C ILE A 18 5.11 -9.93 -16.90
N ILE A 19 6.34 -9.51 -16.59
CA ILE A 19 7.13 -10.10 -15.50
C ILE A 19 6.48 -9.80 -14.14
N LYS A 20 6.03 -8.58 -13.90
CA LYS A 20 5.29 -8.18 -12.70
C LYS A 20 4.00 -8.98 -12.52
N ASP A 21 3.21 -9.14 -13.57
CA ASP A 21 1.97 -9.93 -13.56
C ASP A 21 2.23 -11.42 -13.33
N ALA A 22 3.30 -11.96 -13.88
CA ALA A 22 3.72 -13.33 -13.64
C ALA A 22 4.03 -13.56 -12.14
N LEU A 23 4.80 -12.66 -11.52
CA LEU A 23 5.08 -12.73 -10.08
C LEU A 23 3.81 -12.63 -9.23
N LEU A 24 2.93 -11.67 -9.51
CA LEU A 24 1.66 -11.52 -8.79
C LEU A 24 0.76 -12.77 -8.92
N THR A 25 0.78 -13.41 -10.09
CA THR A 25 0.06 -14.67 -10.33
C THR A 25 0.64 -15.82 -9.52
N LEU A 26 1.97 -15.90 -9.42
CA LEU A 26 2.65 -16.92 -8.62
C LEU A 26 2.42 -16.73 -7.11
N LEU A 27 2.41 -15.49 -6.62
CA LEU A 27 2.12 -15.16 -5.21
C LEU A 27 0.71 -15.61 -4.76
N LYS A 28 -0.24 -15.80 -5.68
CA LYS A 28 -1.55 -16.39 -5.36
C LYS A 28 -1.50 -17.89 -5.10
N LYS A 29 -0.45 -18.58 -5.57
CA LYS A 29 -0.38 -20.04 -5.63
C LYS A 29 0.74 -20.63 -4.78
N LYS A 30 1.78 -19.84 -4.48
CA LYS A 30 3.00 -20.26 -3.80
C LYS A 30 3.41 -19.23 -2.74
N ASN A 31 4.12 -19.70 -1.72
CA ASN A 31 4.84 -18.81 -0.82
C ASN A 31 5.92 -18.04 -1.58
N TYR A 32 6.12 -16.78 -1.21
CA TYR A 32 7.15 -15.94 -1.82
C TYR A 32 8.55 -16.58 -1.82
N MET A 33 8.90 -17.25 -0.73
CA MET A 33 10.21 -17.92 -0.57
C MET A 33 10.42 -19.09 -1.53
N ASP A 34 9.34 -19.68 -2.06
CA ASP A 34 9.37 -20.82 -2.98
C ASP A 34 9.30 -20.39 -4.46
N ILE A 35 9.18 -19.09 -4.72
CA ILE A 35 9.14 -18.58 -6.08
C ILE A 35 10.54 -18.41 -6.62
N THR A 36 10.83 -19.03 -7.76
CA THR A 36 12.11 -18.92 -8.44
C THR A 36 12.02 -18.05 -9.71
N ILE A 37 13.16 -17.53 -10.16
CA ILE A 37 13.25 -16.82 -11.47
C ILE A 37 12.77 -17.74 -12.60
N THR A 38 13.06 -19.05 -12.52
CA THR A 38 12.57 -20.02 -13.51
C THR A 38 11.05 -20.12 -13.54
N ASP A 39 10.38 -20.07 -12.38
CA ASP A 39 8.92 -20.04 -12.32
C ASP A 39 8.36 -18.77 -12.98
N ILE A 40 8.97 -17.61 -12.70
CA ILE A 40 8.56 -16.33 -13.31
C ILE A 40 8.75 -16.37 -14.83
N CYS A 41 9.90 -16.82 -15.31
CA CYS A 41 10.18 -16.94 -16.75
C CYS A 41 9.17 -17.86 -17.45
N ARG A 42 8.82 -18.99 -16.82
CA ARG A 42 7.82 -19.92 -17.34
C ARG A 42 6.43 -19.28 -17.36
N GLN A 43 6.03 -18.62 -16.30
CA GLN A 43 4.73 -17.95 -16.17
C GLN A 43 4.59 -16.77 -17.14
N ALA A 44 5.68 -16.03 -17.39
CA ALA A 44 5.75 -14.89 -18.29
C ALA A 44 6.02 -15.28 -19.76
N CYS A 45 6.29 -16.57 -20.05
CA CYS A 45 6.69 -17.06 -21.37
C CYS A 45 7.94 -16.33 -21.94
N ILE A 46 8.94 -16.07 -21.11
CA ILE A 46 10.19 -15.40 -21.49
C ILE A 46 11.43 -16.26 -21.20
N SER A 47 12.55 -15.92 -21.82
CA SER A 47 13.84 -16.52 -21.50
C SER A 47 14.44 -15.94 -20.19
N ARG A 48 15.36 -16.67 -19.54
CA ARG A 48 16.15 -16.14 -18.41
C ARG A 48 17.00 -14.93 -18.82
N GLY A 49 17.53 -14.93 -20.04
CA GLY A 49 18.25 -13.78 -20.59
C GLY A 49 17.37 -12.55 -20.66
N THR A 50 16.14 -12.69 -21.14
CA THR A 50 15.14 -11.61 -21.14
C THR A 50 14.82 -11.14 -19.72
N PHE A 51 14.68 -12.04 -18.75
CA PHE A 51 14.47 -11.67 -17.36
C PHE A 51 15.61 -10.78 -16.84
N TYR A 52 16.87 -11.22 -17.01
CA TYR A 52 18.04 -10.51 -16.50
C TYR A 52 18.37 -9.21 -17.24
N SER A 53 17.82 -9.00 -18.43
CA SER A 53 17.90 -7.69 -19.10
C SER A 53 17.00 -6.62 -18.49
N HIS A 54 15.99 -7.02 -17.68
CA HIS A 54 15.04 -6.13 -17.02
C HIS A 54 15.20 -6.07 -15.50
N PHE A 55 15.48 -7.20 -14.84
CA PHE A 55 15.53 -7.32 -13.38
C PHE A 55 16.71 -8.15 -12.92
N LYS A 56 17.39 -7.70 -11.87
CA LYS A 56 18.52 -8.42 -11.26
C LYS A 56 18.06 -9.62 -10.43
N ASN A 57 16.91 -9.47 -9.76
CA ASN A 57 16.36 -10.47 -8.85
C ASN A 57 14.86 -10.25 -8.61
N ILE A 58 14.22 -11.18 -7.91
CA ILE A 58 12.78 -11.14 -7.60
C ILE A 58 12.45 -9.97 -6.64
N ARG A 59 13.37 -9.62 -5.74
CA ARG A 59 13.16 -8.54 -4.79
C ARG A 59 12.97 -7.18 -5.49
N GLU A 60 13.73 -6.92 -6.53
CA GLU A 60 13.58 -5.70 -7.34
C GLU A 60 12.18 -5.57 -7.94
N ILE A 61 11.59 -6.69 -8.40
CA ILE A 61 10.21 -6.69 -8.90
C ILE A 61 9.21 -6.38 -7.77
N ILE A 62 9.41 -6.98 -6.59
CA ILE A 62 8.59 -6.72 -5.39
C ILE A 62 8.64 -5.23 -5.02
N ASP A 63 9.82 -4.64 -5.00
CA ASP A 63 10.01 -3.24 -4.63
C ASP A 63 9.29 -2.30 -5.62
N LEU A 64 9.43 -2.55 -6.94
CA LEU A 64 8.71 -1.78 -7.96
C LEU A 64 7.19 -1.96 -7.90
N LEU A 65 6.70 -3.16 -7.60
CA LEU A 65 5.26 -3.41 -7.42
C LEU A 65 4.71 -2.63 -6.23
N PHE A 66 5.46 -2.54 -5.12
CA PHE A 66 5.08 -1.69 -3.98
C PHE A 66 5.11 -0.22 -4.37
N ASP A 67 6.14 0.25 -5.08
CA ASP A 67 6.23 1.64 -5.54
C ASP A 67 5.07 2.01 -6.45
N ASP A 68 4.72 1.15 -7.41
CA ASP A 68 3.56 1.34 -8.30
C ASP A 68 2.24 1.42 -7.53
N ALA A 69 2.03 0.54 -6.56
CA ALA A 69 0.82 0.53 -5.73
C ALA A 69 0.75 1.75 -4.80
N LEU A 70 1.83 2.05 -4.09
CA LEU A 70 1.90 3.14 -3.11
C LEU A 70 1.82 4.52 -3.79
N LYS A 71 2.37 4.66 -5.00
CA LYS A 71 2.20 5.87 -5.81
C LYS A 71 0.74 6.13 -6.15
N GLN A 72 -0.04 5.09 -6.48
CA GLN A 72 -1.47 5.22 -6.74
C GLN A 72 -2.25 5.57 -5.46
N ILE A 73 -1.84 5.02 -4.30
CA ILE A 73 -2.41 5.34 -2.99
C ILE A 73 -2.05 6.78 -2.58
N GLY A 74 -0.81 7.21 -2.79
CA GLY A 74 -0.31 8.54 -2.45
C GLY A 74 -0.95 9.69 -3.24
N ASN A 75 -1.62 9.40 -4.35
CA ASN A 75 -2.43 10.37 -5.09
C ASN A 75 -3.80 10.64 -4.43
N ILE A 76 -4.16 9.91 -3.37
CA ILE A 76 -5.37 10.13 -2.60
C ILE A 76 -5.05 11.19 -1.52
N PRO A 77 -5.90 12.22 -1.32
CA PRO A 77 -5.63 13.28 -0.36
C PRO A 77 -5.32 12.73 1.05
N LEU A 78 -4.24 13.22 1.67
CA LEU A 78 -3.79 12.77 3.00
C LEU A 78 -4.82 13.04 4.11
N GLN A 79 -5.68 14.04 3.92
CA GLN A 79 -6.84 14.27 4.79
C GLN A 79 -7.73 13.00 4.89
N THR A 80 -7.78 12.21 3.83
CA THR A 80 -8.49 10.91 3.79
C THR A 80 -7.74 9.78 4.53
N LEU A 81 -6.41 9.90 4.70
CA LEU A 81 -5.59 8.94 5.45
C LEU A 81 -5.69 9.15 6.96
N CYS A 82 -5.82 10.40 7.37
CA CYS A 82 -5.97 10.80 8.77
C CYS A 82 -7.44 10.97 9.13
N HIS A 83 -8.29 10.14 8.64
CA HIS A 83 -9.76 10.18 8.70
C HIS A 83 -10.43 10.44 10.05
N PRO A 84 -9.74 10.42 11.20
CA PRO A 84 -10.42 10.72 12.45
C PRO A 84 -11.03 12.10 12.51
N LEU A 85 -10.63 13.03 11.63
CA LEU A 85 -10.91 14.45 11.82
C LEU A 85 -11.75 15.10 10.71
N ASP A 86 -12.08 14.37 9.66
CA ASP A 86 -12.92 14.89 8.56
C ASP A 86 -14.21 14.08 8.40
N ASN A 87 -15.30 14.75 8.04
CA ASN A 87 -16.63 14.13 7.87
C ASN A 87 -16.79 13.37 6.54
N SER A 88 -15.72 13.17 5.78
CA SER A 88 -15.79 12.38 4.55
C SER A 88 -15.96 10.89 4.86
N ASN A 89 -16.91 10.24 4.21
CA ASN A 89 -17.23 8.80 4.37
C ASN A 89 -16.23 7.84 3.70
N GLU A 90 -15.08 8.33 3.27
CA GLU A 90 -14.07 7.55 2.54
C GLU A 90 -13.03 7.00 3.50
N GLY A 91 -13.14 5.76 3.97
CA GLY A 91 -12.17 5.11 4.86
C GLY A 91 -10.75 5.03 4.31
N LEU A 92 -9.85 4.43 5.07
CA LEU A 92 -8.43 4.36 4.72
C LEU A 92 -8.25 4.07 3.23
N PRO A 93 -7.59 4.96 2.50
CA PRO A 93 -7.38 4.84 1.06
C PRO A 93 -6.77 3.51 0.67
N LEU A 94 -5.88 2.97 1.51
CA LEU A 94 -5.23 1.68 1.31
C LEU A 94 -6.24 0.53 1.22
N CYS A 95 -7.19 0.44 2.15
CA CYS A 95 -8.19 -0.63 2.14
C CYS A 95 -9.13 -0.52 0.93
N GLY A 96 -9.58 0.69 0.61
CA GLY A 96 -10.39 0.96 -0.58
C GLY A 96 -9.62 0.64 -1.87
N PHE A 97 -8.35 1.03 -1.94
CA PHE A 97 -7.47 0.70 -3.04
C PHE A 97 -7.32 -0.81 -3.23
N LEU A 98 -7.00 -1.56 -2.16
CA LEU A 98 -6.77 -3.01 -2.21
C LEU A 98 -8.06 -3.78 -2.55
N ARG A 99 -9.24 -3.32 -2.10
CA ARG A 99 -10.52 -3.93 -2.49
C ARG A 99 -10.81 -3.73 -3.97
N LYS A 100 -10.56 -2.55 -4.51
CA LYS A 100 -10.76 -2.23 -5.94
C LYS A 100 -9.68 -2.86 -6.84
N ASN A 101 -8.45 -2.95 -6.36
CA ASN A 101 -7.30 -3.40 -7.14
C ASN A 101 -6.82 -4.80 -6.71
N LYS A 102 -7.62 -5.82 -7.01
CA LYS A 102 -7.36 -7.22 -6.67
C LYS A 102 -5.98 -7.73 -7.13
N ARG A 103 -5.38 -7.09 -8.15
CA ARG A 103 -4.04 -7.39 -8.66
C ARG A 103 -2.99 -7.33 -7.54
N TYR A 104 -3.07 -6.33 -6.65
CA TYR A 104 -2.06 -6.11 -5.61
C TYR A 104 -2.32 -6.87 -4.31
N GLN A 105 -3.49 -7.48 -4.14
CA GLN A 105 -3.82 -8.23 -2.90
C GLN A 105 -2.79 -9.30 -2.55
N PRO A 106 -2.26 -10.12 -3.49
CA PRO A 106 -1.24 -11.12 -3.15
C PRO A 106 0.05 -10.51 -2.62
N LEU A 107 0.42 -9.31 -3.07
CA LEU A 107 1.59 -8.58 -2.62
C LEU A 107 1.44 -8.09 -1.17
N PHE A 108 0.29 -7.49 -0.85
CA PHE A 108 0.04 -6.90 0.47
C PHE A 108 -0.39 -7.93 1.52
N PHE A 109 -0.96 -9.07 1.12
CA PHE A 109 -1.55 -10.04 2.05
C PHE A 109 -0.81 -11.37 2.11
N SER A 110 0.28 -11.56 1.37
CA SER A 110 1.20 -12.69 1.55
C SER A 110 1.78 -12.67 2.96
N ASP A 111 1.74 -13.79 3.67
CA ASP A 111 2.25 -13.86 5.05
C ASP A 111 3.74 -13.50 5.13
N GLN A 112 4.53 -13.89 4.11
CA GLN A 112 5.97 -13.61 4.04
C GLN A 112 6.29 -12.15 3.71
N LEU A 113 5.39 -11.44 3.03
CA LEU A 113 5.58 -10.04 2.64
C LEU A 113 4.81 -9.06 3.52
N TYR A 114 3.96 -9.54 4.44
CA TYR A 114 3.02 -8.71 5.19
C TYR A 114 3.71 -7.61 5.99
N ILE A 115 4.71 -7.96 6.78
CA ILE A 115 5.47 -6.97 7.57
C ILE A 115 6.21 -5.99 6.65
N TYR A 116 6.79 -6.49 5.55
CA TYR A 116 7.42 -5.63 4.57
C TYR A 116 6.41 -4.66 3.91
N ALA A 117 5.21 -5.14 3.58
CA ALA A 117 4.13 -4.31 3.06
C ALA A 117 3.73 -3.18 4.03
N VAL A 118 3.63 -3.50 5.34
CA VAL A 118 3.38 -2.50 6.40
C VAL A 118 4.49 -1.46 6.43
N GLN A 119 5.75 -1.89 6.52
CA GLN A 119 6.92 -0.99 6.57
C GLN A 119 6.98 -0.06 5.36
N ARG A 120 6.78 -0.59 4.14
CA ARG A 120 6.75 0.21 2.91
C ARG A 120 5.61 1.23 2.91
N THR A 121 4.44 0.83 3.42
CA THR A 121 3.27 1.72 3.51
C THR A 121 3.52 2.83 4.52
N VAL A 122 4.01 2.51 5.72
CA VAL A 122 4.37 3.51 6.74
C VAL A 122 5.39 4.49 6.19
N ALA A 123 6.49 4.01 5.61
CA ALA A 123 7.53 4.86 5.03
C ALA A 123 6.98 5.81 3.95
N SER A 124 6.07 5.32 3.09
CA SER A 124 5.44 6.14 2.05
C SER A 124 4.53 7.23 2.61
N LEU A 125 3.82 6.95 3.70
CA LEU A 125 2.81 7.86 4.26
C LEU A 125 3.36 8.76 5.38
N ARG A 126 4.51 8.41 5.97
CA ARG A 126 5.10 9.07 7.14
C ARG A 126 5.16 10.59 7.01
N LYS A 127 5.78 11.09 5.95
CA LYS A 127 5.99 12.53 5.77
C LYS A 127 4.67 13.31 5.79
N GLY A 128 3.68 12.82 5.07
CA GLY A 128 2.39 13.50 5.00
C GLY A 128 1.60 13.37 6.30
N PHE A 129 1.62 12.20 6.95
CA PHE A 129 0.98 12.00 8.24
C PHE A 129 1.55 12.94 9.30
N LEU A 130 2.87 13.00 9.44
CA LEU A 130 3.54 13.91 10.38
C LEU A 130 3.20 15.39 10.11
N SER A 131 3.16 15.80 8.83
CA SER A 131 2.78 17.17 8.47
C SER A 131 1.37 17.53 8.95
N VAL A 132 0.40 16.61 8.83
CA VAL A 132 -0.97 16.84 9.27
C VAL A 132 -1.11 16.82 10.79
N MET A 133 -0.37 15.92 11.46
CA MET A 133 -0.51 15.72 12.91
C MET A 133 0.22 16.80 13.74
N LYS A 134 1.34 17.34 13.27
CA LYS A 134 2.07 18.42 13.96
C LYS A 134 1.22 19.67 14.23
N ASP A 135 0.23 19.94 13.37
CA ASP A 135 -0.68 21.06 13.57
C ASP A 135 -1.80 20.76 14.59
N LYS A 136 -1.95 19.51 14.99
CA LYS A 136 -3.09 19.03 15.78
C LYS A 136 -2.73 18.56 17.19
N THR A 137 -1.47 18.16 17.42
CA THR A 137 -1.03 17.62 18.69
C THR A 137 0.42 18.03 18.99
N ASP A 138 0.80 17.99 20.28
CA ASP A 138 2.16 18.23 20.76
C ASP A 138 2.99 16.95 20.90
N LEU A 139 2.49 15.80 20.42
CA LEU A 139 3.25 14.56 20.41
C LEU A 139 4.50 14.69 19.53
N ASP A 140 5.61 14.11 19.98
CA ASP A 140 6.83 14.01 19.18
C ASP A 140 6.68 13.11 17.95
N GLU A 141 7.66 13.17 17.04
CA GLU A 141 7.60 12.42 15.79
C GLU A 141 7.62 10.91 15.99
N ASP A 142 8.33 10.40 17.01
CA ASP A 142 8.48 8.98 17.27
C ASP A 142 7.13 8.38 17.72
N LEU A 143 6.44 9.07 18.64
CA LEU A 143 5.10 8.69 19.08
C LEU A 143 4.07 8.75 17.94
N LEU A 144 4.17 9.77 17.08
CA LEU A 144 3.32 9.87 15.89
C LEU A 144 3.59 8.74 14.90
N GLU A 145 4.84 8.33 14.74
CA GLU A 145 5.20 7.18 13.88
C GLU A 145 4.66 5.87 14.43
N ASP A 146 4.72 5.65 15.75
CA ASP A 146 4.11 4.50 16.41
C ASP A 146 2.60 4.44 16.17
N LEU A 147 1.90 5.57 16.25
CA LEU A 147 0.47 5.67 15.96
C LEU A 147 0.16 5.35 14.50
N LEU A 148 0.97 5.85 13.56
CA LEU A 148 0.83 5.52 12.15
C LEU A 148 1.05 4.03 11.90
N TYR A 149 2.08 3.44 12.52
CA TYR A 149 2.38 2.02 12.41
C TYR A 149 1.21 1.17 12.94
N TYR A 150 0.72 1.50 14.15
CA TYR A 150 -0.44 0.85 14.74
C TYR A 150 -1.68 0.92 13.83
N GLN A 151 -1.97 2.10 13.29
CA GLN A 151 -3.10 2.32 12.40
C GLN A 151 -2.98 1.49 11.11
N ILE A 152 -1.83 1.50 10.45
CA ILE A 152 -1.61 0.73 9.22
C ILE A 152 -1.71 -0.77 9.48
N MET A 153 -1.08 -1.27 10.55
CA MET A 153 -1.18 -2.69 10.95
C MET A 153 -2.62 -3.12 11.18
N GLY A 154 -3.35 -2.37 12.01
CA GLY A 154 -4.75 -2.66 12.34
C GLY A 154 -5.64 -2.67 11.11
N CYS A 155 -5.51 -1.64 10.28
CA CYS A 155 -6.32 -1.51 9.06
C CYS A 155 -6.02 -2.58 8.02
N MET A 156 -4.75 -2.89 7.79
CA MET A 156 -4.36 -3.97 6.88
C MET A 156 -4.85 -5.34 7.37
N SER A 157 -4.78 -5.61 8.69
CA SER A 157 -5.28 -6.85 9.28
C SER A 157 -6.79 -7.01 9.10
N ILE A 158 -7.57 -5.95 9.36
CA ILE A 158 -9.02 -5.96 9.14
C ILE A 158 -9.35 -6.11 7.66
N CYS A 159 -8.64 -5.39 6.79
CA CYS A 159 -8.82 -5.49 5.34
C CYS A 159 -8.54 -6.92 4.84
N LYS A 160 -7.40 -7.52 5.21
CA LYS A 160 -7.05 -8.91 4.88
C LYS A 160 -8.14 -9.89 5.31
N ARG A 161 -8.61 -9.78 6.55
CA ARG A 161 -9.63 -10.64 7.13
C ARG A 161 -10.97 -10.57 6.39
N HIS A 162 -11.34 -9.40 5.88
CA HIS A 162 -12.65 -9.11 5.30
C HIS A 162 -12.60 -8.73 3.81
N ILE A 163 -11.53 -9.12 3.10
CA ILE A 163 -11.34 -8.70 1.71
C ILE A 163 -12.42 -9.22 0.75
N ASN A 164 -13.06 -10.34 1.08
CA ASN A 164 -14.06 -11.01 0.25
C ASN A 164 -15.52 -10.75 0.69
N VAL A 165 -15.77 -9.95 1.74
CA VAL A 165 -17.14 -9.61 2.12
C VAL A 165 -17.75 -8.63 1.11
N SER A 166 -19.10 -8.54 1.07
CA SER A 166 -19.80 -7.55 0.24
C SER A 166 -19.40 -6.11 0.61
N ASP A 167 -19.64 -5.16 -0.31
CA ASP A 167 -19.34 -3.76 -0.04
C ASP A 167 -20.20 -3.18 1.08
N ASP A 168 -21.46 -3.61 1.23
CA ASP A 168 -22.34 -3.18 2.33
C ASP A 168 -21.80 -3.66 3.69
N GLU A 169 -21.40 -4.93 3.78
CA GLU A 169 -20.82 -5.47 5.00
C GLU A 169 -19.47 -4.82 5.32
N TRP A 170 -18.64 -4.56 4.29
CA TRP A 170 -17.40 -3.82 4.45
C TRP A 170 -17.65 -2.42 4.98
N ASN A 171 -18.57 -1.65 4.40
CA ASN A 171 -18.89 -0.29 4.79
C ASN A 171 -19.40 -0.24 6.24
N ARG A 172 -20.24 -1.19 6.65
CA ARG A 172 -20.70 -1.30 8.04
C ARG A 172 -19.55 -1.50 9.03
N ARG A 173 -18.61 -2.41 8.72
CA ARG A 173 -17.45 -2.71 9.58
C ARG A 173 -16.49 -1.53 9.63
N LYS A 174 -16.20 -0.96 8.48
CA LYS A 174 -15.34 0.21 8.33
C LYS A 174 -15.86 1.39 9.17
N CYS A 175 -17.16 1.68 9.11
CA CYS A 175 -17.77 2.76 9.87
C CYS A 175 -17.47 2.65 11.38
N ASN A 176 -17.56 1.46 11.95
CA ASN A 176 -17.23 1.24 13.38
C ASN A 176 -15.75 1.48 13.69
N VAL A 177 -14.84 1.04 12.80
CA VAL A 177 -13.41 1.29 12.96
C VAL A 177 -13.09 2.78 12.82
N ASP A 178 -13.72 3.46 11.87
CA ASP A 178 -13.56 4.90 11.66
C ASP A 178 -14.03 5.71 12.88
N ILE A 179 -15.17 5.34 13.50
CA ILE A 179 -15.65 5.98 14.74
C ILE A 179 -14.62 5.81 15.86
N PHE A 180 -14.11 4.60 16.06
CA PHE A 180 -13.08 4.31 17.06
C PHE A 180 -11.82 5.14 16.85
N LEU A 181 -11.31 5.18 15.63
CA LEU A 181 -10.12 5.97 15.28
C LEU A 181 -10.36 7.47 15.45
N LYS A 182 -11.52 7.98 15.01
CA LYS A 182 -11.91 9.40 15.18
C LYS A 182 -11.88 9.82 16.65
N GLN A 183 -12.45 9.02 17.54
CA GLN A 183 -12.48 9.31 18.97
C GLN A 183 -11.06 9.29 19.56
N GLY A 184 -10.23 8.29 19.20
CA GLY A 184 -8.85 8.21 19.65
C GLY A 184 -8.01 9.42 19.24
N PHE A 185 -7.99 9.73 17.96
CA PHE A 185 -7.23 10.87 17.44
C PHE A 185 -7.81 12.22 17.85
N GLY A 186 -9.15 12.32 18.00
CA GLY A 186 -9.81 13.54 18.48
C GLY A 186 -9.34 13.92 19.90
N ASN A 187 -9.14 12.95 20.77
CA ASN A 187 -8.61 13.17 22.12
C ASN A 187 -7.14 13.64 22.10
N LEU A 188 -6.32 13.15 21.15
CA LEU A 188 -4.93 13.61 21.00
C LEU A 188 -4.87 15.07 20.52
N SER A 189 -5.83 15.53 19.74
CA SER A 189 -5.92 16.91 19.25
C SER A 189 -6.24 17.93 20.35
N THR A 190 -6.80 17.50 21.49
CA THR A 190 -7.15 18.37 22.61
C THR A 190 -5.96 18.68 23.53
N THR A 191 -4.81 18.03 23.31
CA THR A 191 -3.61 18.26 24.14
C THR A 191 -2.89 19.58 23.81
N LYS A 192 -3.12 20.18 22.64
CA LYS A 192 -2.62 21.52 22.35
C LYS A 192 -3.43 22.57 23.14
N PRO A 193 -2.80 23.39 23.98
CA PRO A 193 -3.48 24.53 24.58
C PRO A 193 -3.99 25.43 23.44
N LYS A 194 -5.29 25.77 23.48
CA LYS A 194 -5.84 26.80 22.58
C LYS A 194 -5.05 28.08 22.84
N VAL A 195 -4.16 28.45 21.92
CA VAL A 195 -3.55 29.77 21.92
C VAL A 195 -4.68 30.75 21.60
N ASN A 196 -5.26 31.32 22.67
CA ASN A 196 -6.16 32.47 22.52
C ASN A 196 -5.29 33.64 22.05
N GLY A 197 -5.37 33.98 20.74
CA GLY A 197 -4.87 35.20 20.17
C GLY A 197 -5.89 36.33 20.31
#